data_1aa47c8a56a83d5c90faff13ea86ae4f
#
_entry.id   1aa47c8a56a83d5c90faff13ea86ae4f
#
_cell.length_a   1.000
_cell.length_b   1.000
_cell.length_c   1.000
_cell.angle_alpha   90.00
_cell.angle_beta   90.00
_cell.angle_gamma   90.00
#
_symmetry.space_group_name_H-M   'P 1'
#
loop_
_entity.id
_entity.type
_entity.pdbx_description
1 polymer ?
#
loop_
_entity_poly.entity_id
_entity_poly.type
_entity_poly.pdbx_seq_one_letter_code
_entity_poly.pdbx_strand_id
1 'polypeptide(L)'
;MRFQRPLSYALLAAPLVLAACSSSSDDKFPNNLEIRLQDAPGDFQAVVLDVQQIELHQKEEGNPDGWQLLPFQAQPINVLDYVNGRSALLVSTDFDPGTLKEIRLLLGPDSYIIGRDGQRYDLKTPSGQSSGIKLKLSKENLHQLSGTYQLLLDFDVAKSITERGNWKPGNDKKERYLLKPVIRVVAQNIKGGMRGTVAPAVARPQVLAIRSSITPADTFSTSADVAGAYQLGALPSGTYRVEFFPSASAPANQPSYKHVVRTGITVTNDQVTDLGTTSLQ
;
A
#
# COMPACT_ATOMS: atom_id res chain seq x y z
N MET A 1 61.99 40.57 75.91
CA MET A 1 61.52 39.25 75.59
C MET A 1 60.18 39.43 74.81
N ARG A 2 60.21 39.26 73.49
CA ARG A 2 58.99 39.36 72.61
C ARG A 2 58.66 37.95 72.13
N PHE A 3 57.51 37.46 72.55
CA PHE A 3 56.98 36.22 72.10
C PHE A 3 56.20 36.47 70.78
N GLN A 4 56.63 35.90 69.66
CA GLN A 4 55.90 35.83 68.40
C GLN A 4 55.01 34.58 68.42
N ARG A 5 53.72 34.78 68.17
CA ARG A 5 52.78 33.69 67.95
C ARG A 5 52.74 33.37 66.46
N PRO A 6 52.77 32.13 66.07
CA PRO A 6 52.51 31.75 64.66
C PRO A 6 51.03 31.77 64.33
N LEU A 7 50.71 32.37 63.19
CA LEU A 7 49.37 32.39 62.60
C LEU A 7 49.17 31.08 61.83
N SER A 8 48.28 30.21 62.32
CA SER A 8 47.90 29.00 61.62
C SER A 8 46.82 29.33 60.57
N TYR A 9 47.15 29.23 59.28
CA TYR A 9 46.16 29.30 58.23
C TYR A 9 45.49 27.94 58.10
N ALA A 10 44.23 27.87 58.45
CA ALA A 10 43.33 26.74 58.15
C ALA A 10 42.83 26.83 56.68
N LEU A 11 43.33 25.95 55.86
CA LEU A 11 42.89 25.79 54.46
C LEU A 11 41.53 25.06 54.48
N LEU A 12 40.44 25.80 54.18
CA LEU A 12 39.11 25.23 54.02
C LEU A 12 39.02 24.66 52.60
N ALA A 13 39.14 23.32 52.45
CA ALA A 13 38.88 22.62 51.21
C ALA A 13 37.36 22.44 51.06
N ALA A 14 36.72 23.23 50.19
CA ALA A 14 35.33 23.00 49.81
C ALA A 14 35.24 21.87 48.77
N PRO A 15 34.42 20.83 48.99
CA PRO A 15 34.21 19.84 48.00
C PRO A 15 33.33 20.39 46.88
N LEU A 16 33.87 20.47 45.64
CA LEU A 16 33.14 20.81 44.44
C LEU A 16 32.27 19.59 44.08
N VAL A 17 31.00 19.60 44.45
CA VAL A 17 30.04 18.60 44.01
C VAL A 17 29.69 18.91 42.52
N LEU A 18 30.31 18.19 41.60
CA LEU A 18 29.92 18.13 40.22
C LEU A 18 28.58 17.36 40.15
N ALA A 19 27.48 18.10 40.16
CA ALA A 19 26.19 17.56 39.76
C ALA A 19 26.26 17.24 38.26
N ALA A 20 26.61 15.99 37.93
CA ALA A 20 26.41 15.46 36.59
C ALA A 20 24.89 15.36 36.39
N CYS A 21 24.30 16.37 35.77
CA CYS A 21 23.00 16.23 35.13
C CYS A 21 23.20 15.24 33.97
N SER A 22 22.93 13.96 34.22
CA SER A 22 22.66 13.02 33.18
C SER A 22 21.27 13.38 32.66
N SER A 23 21.18 14.35 31.74
CA SER A 23 20.04 14.46 30.84
C SER A 23 20.13 13.23 29.91
N SER A 24 19.50 12.15 30.31
CA SER A 24 19.06 11.14 29.34
C SER A 24 18.02 11.85 28.47
N SER A 25 18.47 12.59 27.47
CA SER A 25 17.67 12.85 26.31
C SER A 25 17.45 11.48 25.69
N ASP A 26 16.30 10.87 25.96
CA ASP A 26 15.68 9.95 25.04
C ASP A 26 15.44 10.77 23.76
N ASP A 27 16.49 10.92 22.96
CA ASP A 27 16.38 11.31 21.57
C ASP A 27 15.68 10.14 20.85
N LYS A 28 14.37 9.98 21.12
CA LYS A 28 13.48 9.24 20.25
C LYS A 28 13.48 10.04 18.95
N PHE A 29 14.30 9.62 18.00
CA PHE A 29 14.12 10.10 16.64
C PHE A 29 12.65 9.92 16.30
N PRO A 30 11.94 10.99 15.91
CA PRO A 30 10.55 10.85 15.59
C PRO A 30 10.41 9.81 14.47
N ASN A 31 9.75 8.72 14.77
CA ASN A 31 9.41 7.77 13.72
C ASN A 31 8.35 8.42 12.85
N ASN A 32 8.55 8.42 11.56
CA ASN A 32 7.57 8.90 10.60
C ASN A 32 6.79 7.71 10.03
N LEU A 33 5.47 7.88 9.87
CA LEU A 33 4.61 6.94 9.18
C LEU A 33 4.19 7.54 7.84
N GLU A 34 4.53 6.86 6.75
CA GLU A 34 3.99 7.14 5.42
C GLU A 34 3.00 6.05 5.02
N ILE A 35 1.81 6.46 4.63
CA ILE A 35 0.82 5.58 4.01
C ILE A 35 0.68 5.99 2.56
N ARG A 36 0.90 5.04 1.67
CA ARG A 36 0.83 5.22 0.22
C ARG A 36 -0.20 4.28 -0.38
N LEU A 37 -0.84 4.69 -1.47
CA LEU A 37 -1.77 3.89 -2.25
C LEU A 37 -1.19 3.63 -3.63
N GLN A 38 -1.25 2.39 -4.07
CA GLN A 38 -1.04 2.00 -5.47
C GLN A 38 -2.16 1.08 -5.93
N ASP A 39 -2.26 0.86 -7.22
CA ASP A 39 -3.25 -0.04 -7.82
C ASP A 39 -2.59 -1.12 -8.68
N ALA A 40 -3.25 -2.29 -8.70
CA ALA A 40 -3.10 -3.28 -9.75
C ALA A 40 -4.21 -3.01 -10.77
N PRO A 41 -3.87 -2.60 -12.00
CA PRO A 41 -4.84 -2.04 -12.95
C PRO A 41 -5.97 -3.01 -13.28
N GLY A 42 -7.18 -2.45 -13.38
CA GLY A 42 -8.39 -3.12 -13.84
C GLY A 42 -8.79 -2.67 -15.24
N ASP A 43 -9.88 -3.26 -15.76
CA ASP A 43 -10.37 -3.03 -17.12
C ASP A 43 -11.35 -1.84 -17.22
N PHE A 44 -10.96 -0.67 -16.66
CA PHE A 44 -11.73 0.57 -16.61
C PHE A 44 -10.89 1.74 -17.14
N GLN A 45 -11.55 2.84 -17.52
CA GLN A 45 -10.87 4.09 -17.88
C GLN A 45 -10.51 4.91 -16.64
N ALA A 46 -11.34 4.85 -15.61
CA ALA A 46 -11.05 5.44 -14.30
C ALA A 46 -11.75 4.64 -13.19
N VAL A 47 -11.14 4.61 -12.02
CA VAL A 47 -11.71 4.09 -10.78
C VAL A 47 -11.44 5.12 -9.69
N VAL A 48 -12.45 5.87 -9.32
CA VAL A 48 -12.33 6.97 -8.38
C VAL A 48 -12.93 6.58 -7.04
N LEU A 49 -12.08 6.55 -6.03
CA LEU A 49 -12.48 6.34 -4.64
C LEU A 49 -12.64 7.70 -3.95
N ASP A 50 -13.79 7.92 -3.36
CA ASP A 50 -14.08 9.08 -2.52
C ASP A 50 -13.55 8.82 -1.10
N VAL A 51 -12.26 9.09 -0.87
CA VAL A 51 -11.62 8.85 0.43
C VAL A 51 -11.90 10.02 1.36
N GLN A 52 -12.58 9.76 2.47
CA GLN A 52 -12.98 10.76 3.44
C GLN A 52 -12.03 10.85 4.63
N GLN A 53 -11.65 9.70 5.20
CA GLN A 53 -10.81 9.64 6.39
C GLN A 53 -9.90 8.42 6.36
N ILE A 54 -8.76 8.56 7.01
CA ILE A 54 -7.83 7.47 7.29
C ILE A 54 -7.59 7.45 8.79
N GLU A 55 -7.82 6.32 9.40
CA GLU A 55 -7.67 6.12 10.84
C GLU A 55 -6.72 4.98 11.13
N LEU A 56 -6.04 5.10 12.25
CA LEU A 56 -5.08 4.16 12.77
C LEU A 56 -5.60 3.57 14.08
N HIS A 57 -5.56 2.26 14.23
CA HIS A 57 -5.87 1.60 15.49
C HIS A 57 -4.58 1.25 16.23
N GLN A 58 -4.40 1.88 17.38
CA GLN A 58 -3.33 1.60 18.34
C GLN A 58 -3.94 1.07 19.63
N LYS A 59 -3.28 0.10 20.26
CA LYS A 59 -3.68 -0.34 21.59
C LYS A 59 -2.98 0.54 22.61
N GLU A 60 -3.64 1.57 23.06
CA GLU A 60 -3.22 2.35 24.22
C GLU A 60 -3.91 1.84 25.49
N GLU A 61 -3.17 1.80 26.60
CA GLU A 61 -3.73 1.51 27.91
C GLU A 61 -4.64 2.67 28.30
N GLY A 62 -5.95 2.40 28.42
CA GLY A 62 -6.97 3.40 28.79
C GLY A 62 -7.82 3.97 27.64
N ASN A 63 -7.54 3.64 26.38
CA ASN A 63 -8.39 3.98 25.23
C ASN A 63 -9.04 2.74 24.62
N PRO A 64 -10.29 2.38 25.03
CA PRO A 64 -10.94 1.15 24.54
C PRO A 64 -11.25 1.18 23.04
N ASP A 65 -11.42 2.36 22.44
CA ASP A 65 -11.73 2.50 21.02
C ASP A 65 -10.48 2.54 20.15
N GLY A 66 -9.34 2.99 20.69
CA GLY A 66 -8.00 2.89 20.08
C GLY A 66 -7.84 3.48 18.67
N TRP A 67 -8.85 4.14 18.12
CA TRP A 67 -8.83 4.74 16.80
C TRP A 67 -8.34 6.18 16.85
N GLN A 68 -7.32 6.48 16.07
CA GLN A 68 -6.75 7.82 15.89
C GLN A 68 -6.97 8.28 14.45
N LEU A 69 -7.54 9.46 14.26
CA LEU A 69 -7.65 10.10 12.96
C LEU A 69 -6.26 10.58 12.50
N LEU A 70 -5.87 10.18 11.29
CA LEU A 70 -4.62 10.62 10.68
C LEU A 70 -4.82 11.93 9.88
N PRO A 71 -3.75 12.73 9.69
CA PRO A 71 -3.80 13.98 8.94
C PRO A 71 -3.97 13.69 7.44
N PHE A 72 -5.20 13.49 7.01
CA PHE A 72 -5.60 13.27 5.63
C PHE A 72 -6.67 14.28 5.23
N GLN A 73 -6.50 14.93 4.09
CA GLN A 73 -7.52 15.79 3.52
C GLN A 73 -8.43 14.97 2.60
N ALA A 74 -9.73 14.94 2.90
CA ALA A 74 -10.72 14.24 2.09
C ALA A 74 -10.65 14.65 0.62
N GLN A 75 -10.51 13.66 -0.27
CA GLN A 75 -10.40 13.89 -1.71
C GLN A 75 -10.76 12.64 -2.52
N PRO A 76 -11.26 12.84 -3.75
CA PRO A 76 -11.39 11.75 -4.71
C PRO A 76 -10.00 11.34 -5.23
N ILE A 77 -9.76 10.03 -5.32
CA ILE A 77 -8.49 9.46 -5.80
C ILE A 77 -8.80 8.51 -6.93
N ASN A 78 -8.32 8.83 -8.15
CA ASN A 78 -8.34 7.88 -9.24
C ASN A 78 -7.19 6.88 -9.07
N VAL A 79 -7.50 5.67 -8.63
CA VAL A 79 -6.48 4.67 -8.30
C VAL A 79 -5.68 4.23 -9.53
N LEU A 80 -6.27 4.29 -10.73
CA LEU A 80 -5.58 3.94 -11.98
C LEU A 80 -4.44 4.90 -12.36
N ASP A 81 -4.35 6.07 -11.73
CA ASP A 81 -3.22 6.99 -11.91
C ASP A 81 -1.94 6.47 -11.20
N TYR A 82 -2.10 5.49 -10.31
CA TYR A 82 -1.04 4.96 -9.44
C TYR A 82 -0.74 3.48 -9.72
N VAL A 83 -0.57 3.17 -10.99
CA VAL A 83 -0.17 1.87 -11.51
C VAL A 83 1.30 1.84 -11.90
N ASN A 84 1.84 0.67 -12.20
CA ASN A 84 3.20 0.48 -12.72
C ASN A 84 4.29 1.09 -11.82
N GLY A 85 4.18 0.88 -10.52
CA GLY A 85 5.17 1.32 -9.52
C GLY A 85 4.99 2.76 -9.04
N ARG A 86 4.01 3.51 -9.56
CA ARG A 86 3.62 4.81 -9.00
C ARG A 86 2.72 4.62 -7.78
N SER A 87 2.83 5.52 -6.81
CA SER A 87 1.98 5.52 -5.63
C SER A 87 1.59 6.94 -5.21
N ALA A 88 0.36 7.11 -4.69
CA ALA A 88 -0.06 8.34 -4.02
C ALA A 88 0.41 8.33 -2.58
N LEU A 89 1.00 9.42 -2.11
CA LEU A 89 1.20 9.66 -0.67
C LEU A 89 -0.14 10.12 -0.08
N LEU A 90 -0.70 9.34 0.84
CA LEU A 90 -1.95 9.67 1.53
C LEU A 90 -1.70 10.37 2.85
N VAL A 91 -0.75 9.85 3.63
CA VAL A 91 -0.43 10.34 4.98
C VAL A 91 1.08 10.35 5.15
N SER A 92 1.59 11.40 5.81
CA SER A 92 2.93 11.47 6.38
C SER A 92 2.81 12.15 7.74
N THR A 93 3.16 11.45 8.82
CA THR A 93 2.99 11.95 10.19
C THR A 93 3.98 11.30 11.15
N ASP A 94 4.26 11.97 12.25
CA ASP A 94 5.01 11.38 13.34
C ASP A 94 4.22 10.25 13.96
N PHE A 95 4.93 9.19 14.36
CA PHE A 95 4.31 7.93 14.73
C PHE A 95 5.10 7.16 15.79
N ASP A 96 4.39 6.57 16.76
CA ASP A 96 4.94 5.58 17.68
C ASP A 96 4.60 4.15 17.22
N PRO A 97 5.58 3.34 16.79
CA PRO A 97 5.35 2.03 16.20
C PRO A 97 4.87 0.95 17.18
N GLY A 98 4.89 1.24 18.48
CA GLY A 98 4.79 0.22 19.54
C GLY A 98 3.53 -0.67 19.51
N THR A 99 2.41 -0.21 18.95
CA THR A 99 1.11 -0.89 19.10
C THR A 99 0.20 -0.88 17.88
N LEU A 100 0.73 -0.55 16.70
CA LEU A 100 -0.06 -0.49 15.47
C LEU A 100 -0.65 -1.84 15.10
N LYS A 101 -1.98 -1.91 14.94
CA LYS A 101 -2.70 -3.14 14.63
C LYS A 101 -3.47 -3.11 13.33
N GLU A 102 -4.09 -1.97 13.02
CA GLU A 102 -5.05 -1.89 11.94
C GLU A 102 -5.11 -0.47 11.38
N ILE A 103 -5.32 -0.35 10.07
CA ILE A 103 -5.67 0.90 9.41
C ILE A 103 -7.11 0.80 8.95
N ARG A 104 -7.84 1.91 8.98
CA ARG A 104 -9.20 2.00 8.48
C ARG A 104 -9.31 3.15 7.48
N LEU A 105 -9.83 2.84 6.28
CA LEU A 105 -10.18 3.83 5.27
C LEU A 105 -11.69 4.00 5.26
N LEU A 106 -12.17 5.23 5.44
CA LEU A 106 -13.57 5.57 5.29
C LEU A 106 -13.79 6.16 3.90
N LEU A 107 -14.73 5.59 3.16
CA LEU A 107 -15.13 6.10 1.85
C LEU A 107 -16.45 6.85 1.95
N GLY A 108 -16.56 7.93 1.20
CA GLY A 108 -17.80 8.66 1.00
C GLY A 108 -18.70 8.03 -0.06
N PRO A 109 -19.84 8.66 -0.33
CA PRO A 109 -20.86 8.14 -1.26
C PRO A 109 -20.50 8.32 -2.74
N ASP A 110 -19.51 9.16 -3.06
CA ASP A 110 -19.27 9.65 -4.43
C ASP A 110 -18.23 8.84 -5.20
N SER A 111 -17.89 7.63 -4.72
CA SER A 111 -17.02 6.70 -5.45
C SER A 111 -17.67 6.24 -6.75
N TYR A 112 -16.91 6.19 -7.86
CA TYR A 112 -17.43 5.81 -9.17
C TYR A 112 -16.36 5.20 -10.08
N ILE A 113 -16.80 4.58 -11.17
CA ILE A 113 -15.93 4.16 -12.27
C ILE A 113 -16.34 4.85 -13.57
N ILE A 114 -15.38 4.96 -14.49
CA ILE A 114 -15.65 5.19 -15.93
C ILE A 114 -15.39 3.87 -16.63
N GLY A 115 -16.44 3.32 -17.21
CA GLY A 115 -16.35 2.09 -17.98
C GLY A 115 -15.60 2.30 -19.32
N ARG A 116 -15.28 1.21 -20.01
CA ARG A 116 -14.69 1.30 -21.37
C ARG A 116 -15.59 1.97 -22.40
N ASP A 117 -16.88 1.94 -22.14
CA ASP A 117 -17.89 2.65 -22.93
C ASP A 117 -17.93 4.17 -22.69
N GLY A 118 -17.01 4.69 -21.85
CA GLY A 118 -16.94 6.10 -21.46
C GLY A 118 -18.05 6.54 -20.51
N GLN A 119 -18.89 5.63 -20.04
CA GLN A 119 -19.99 5.96 -19.14
C GLN A 119 -19.55 5.93 -17.69
N ARG A 120 -20.09 6.86 -16.89
CA ARG A 120 -19.93 6.86 -15.44
C ARG A 120 -20.94 5.90 -14.79
N TYR A 121 -20.42 5.09 -13.86
CA TYR A 121 -21.20 4.20 -13.01
C TYR A 121 -20.80 4.44 -11.55
N ASP A 122 -21.79 4.72 -10.70
CA ASP A 122 -21.53 4.89 -9.28
C ASP A 122 -21.17 3.55 -8.63
N LEU A 123 -20.24 3.58 -7.67
CA LEU A 123 -19.82 2.41 -6.91
C LEU A 123 -20.53 2.37 -5.57
N LYS A 124 -21.36 1.36 -5.36
CA LYS A 124 -21.91 1.09 -4.04
C LYS A 124 -20.87 0.42 -3.14
N THR A 125 -20.65 1.00 -1.97
CA THR A 125 -19.70 0.51 -0.95
C THR A 125 -20.44 0.19 0.36
N PRO A 126 -21.13 -0.95 0.48
CA PRO A 126 -22.04 -1.19 1.63
C PRO A 126 -21.37 -1.10 3.00
N SER A 127 -20.10 -1.49 3.12
CA SER A 127 -19.36 -1.47 4.39
C SER A 127 -18.37 -0.32 4.50
N GLY A 128 -17.91 0.23 3.36
CA GLY A 128 -16.86 1.26 3.34
C GLY A 128 -17.33 2.62 3.87
N GLN A 129 -18.63 2.89 3.80
CA GLN A 129 -19.24 4.16 4.24
C GLN A 129 -19.58 4.18 5.73
N SER A 130 -19.91 3.04 6.34
CA SER A 130 -20.37 2.98 7.73
C SER A 130 -19.29 2.54 8.71
N SER A 131 -18.60 1.44 8.42
CA SER A 131 -17.58 0.88 9.30
C SER A 131 -16.15 1.07 8.78
N GLY A 132 -16.00 1.61 7.56
CA GLY A 132 -14.73 1.73 6.87
C GLY A 132 -14.14 0.38 6.42
N ILE A 133 -13.14 0.46 5.57
CA ILE A 133 -12.37 -0.69 5.10
C ILE A 133 -11.25 -0.91 6.10
N LYS A 134 -11.32 -2.01 6.84
CA LYS A 134 -10.35 -2.38 7.88
C LYS A 134 -9.22 -3.22 7.30
N LEU A 135 -7.99 -2.78 7.48
CA LEU A 135 -6.77 -3.39 6.98
C LEU A 135 -5.90 -3.81 8.16
N LYS A 136 -5.85 -5.11 8.42
CA LYS A 136 -5.03 -5.66 9.50
C LYS A 136 -3.54 -5.58 9.16
N LEU A 137 -2.74 -5.20 10.13
CA LEU A 137 -1.30 -5.13 10.02
C LEU A 137 -0.67 -6.34 10.74
N SER A 138 0.27 -6.97 10.09
CA SER A 138 1.14 -7.97 10.71
C SER A 138 2.46 -7.32 11.14
N LYS A 139 3.21 -7.99 12.00
CA LYS A 139 4.57 -7.53 12.37
C LYS A 139 5.49 -7.39 11.15
N GLU A 140 5.25 -8.19 10.12
CA GLU A 140 5.98 -8.16 8.85
C GLU A 140 5.70 -6.90 8.02
N ASN A 141 4.57 -6.23 8.26
CA ASN A 141 4.23 -4.96 7.61
C ASN A 141 4.91 -3.75 8.26
N LEU A 142 5.51 -3.92 9.45
CA LEU A 142 6.09 -2.83 10.24
C LEU A 142 7.62 -2.89 10.20
N HIS A 143 8.20 -2.62 9.05
CA HIS A 143 9.63 -2.45 8.92
C HIS A 143 10.00 -0.96 8.84
N GLN A 144 11.00 -0.59 9.60
CA GLN A 144 11.53 0.76 9.65
C GLN A 144 12.73 0.91 8.73
N LEU A 145 12.73 1.94 7.89
CA LEU A 145 13.87 2.39 7.13
C LEU A 145 14.24 3.80 7.57
N SER A 146 15.44 3.97 8.12
CA SER A 146 15.97 5.29 8.47
C SER A 146 15.00 6.17 9.25
N GLY A 147 14.26 5.60 10.21
CA GLY A 147 13.27 6.33 11.01
C GLY A 147 11.87 6.45 10.39
N THR A 148 11.64 5.93 9.19
CA THR A 148 10.33 5.99 8.52
C THR A 148 9.73 4.61 8.34
N TYR A 149 8.46 4.46 8.72
CA TYR A 149 7.62 3.30 8.41
C TYR A 149 6.80 3.60 7.16
N GLN A 150 7.04 2.87 6.09
CA GLN A 150 6.29 3.04 4.84
C GLN A 150 5.33 1.87 4.66
N LEU A 151 4.04 2.18 4.64
CA LEU A 151 2.97 1.24 4.37
C LEU A 151 2.39 1.52 2.99
N LEU A 152 2.40 0.53 2.14
CA LEU A 152 1.79 0.59 0.83
C LEU A 152 0.46 -0.15 0.85
N LEU A 153 -0.62 0.55 0.55
CA LEU A 153 -1.94 0.00 0.34
C LEU A 153 -2.03 -0.38 -1.14
N ASP A 154 -1.92 -1.66 -1.42
CA ASP A 154 -2.01 -2.22 -2.78
C ASP A 154 -3.46 -2.58 -3.06
N PHE A 155 -4.15 -1.72 -3.81
CA PHE A 155 -5.55 -1.88 -4.17
C PHE A 155 -5.66 -2.74 -5.43
N ASP A 156 -6.42 -3.82 -5.38
CA ASP A 156 -6.64 -4.70 -6.53
C ASP A 156 -8.00 -4.36 -7.17
N VAL A 157 -7.99 -3.47 -8.16
CA VAL A 157 -9.21 -3.04 -8.86
C VAL A 157 -9.95 -4.22 -9.48
N ALA A 158 -9.23 -5.15 -10.11
CA ALA A 158 -9.85 -6.28 -10.82
C ALA A 158 -10.64 -7.21 -9.89
N LYS A 159 -10.18 -7.36 -8.64
CA LYS A 159 -10.88 -8.16 -7.62
C LYS A 159 -11.88 -7.35 -6.80
N SER A 160 -11.68 -6.03 -6.74
CA SER A 160 -12.51 -5.14 -5.89
C SER A 160 -13.82 -4.77 -6.52
N ILE A 161 -13.91 -4.70 -7.85
CA ILE A 161 -15.10 -4.25 -8.57
C ILE A 161 -15.82 -5.43 -9.19
N THR A 162 -17.07 -5.62 -8.79
CA THR A 162 -17.90 -6.74 -9.28
C THR A 162 -19.16 -6.19 -9.96
N GLU A 163 -19.41 -6.63 -11.19
CA GLU A 163 -20.67 -6.35 -11.86
C GLU A 163 -21.80 -7.21 -11.26
N ARG A 164 -22.95 -6.60 -10.98
CA ARG A 164 -24.10 -7.28 -10.42
C ARG A 164 -24.81 -8.11 -11.52
N GLY A 165 -24.89 -9.42 -11.34
CA GLY A 165 -25.40 -10.36 -12.34
C GLY A 165 -26.86 -10.17 -12.74
N ASN A 166 -27.66 -9.41 -11.99
CA ASN A 166 -29.06 -9.08 -12.30
C ASN A 166 -29.24 -7.71 -12.98
N TRP A 167 -28.16 -6.99 -13.25
CA TRP A 167 -28.26 -5.71 -13.94
C TRP A 167 -28.60 -5.92 -15.43
N LYS A 168 -29.50 -5.10 -15.96
CA LYS A 168 -29.90 -5.11 -17.38
C LYS A 168 -29.81 -3.70 -17.94
N PRO A 169 -29.55 -3.52 -19.25
CA PRO A 169 -29.66 -2.23 -19.90
C PRO A 169 -31.04 -1.61 -19.65
N GLY A 170 -31.08 -0.37 -19.17
CA GLY A 170 -32.29 0.32 -18.73
C GLY A 170 -32.49 0.39 -17.23
N ASN A 171 -31.77 -0.42 -16.44
CA ASN A 171 -31.71 -0.26 -14.98
C ASN A 171 -30.85 0.96 -14.58
N ASP A 172 -31.03 1.43 -13.34
CA ASP A 172 -30.21 2.51 -12.82
C ASP A 172 -28.72 2.14 -12.89
N LYS A 173 -27.92 3.00 -13.51
CA LYS A 173 -26.46 2.85 -13.61
C LYS A 173 -25.79 2.79 -12.24
N LYS A 174 -26.39 3.39 -11.22
CA LYS A 174 -25.94 3.33 -9.81
C LYS A 174 -25.96 1.93 -9.22
N GLU A 175 -26.65 1.00 -9.84
CA GLU A 175 -26.80 -0.36 -9.33
C GLU A 175 -25.97 -1.39 -10.09
N ARG A 176 -25.20 -0.97 -11.12
CA ARG A 176 -24.47 -1.92 -11.95
C ARG A 176 -23.26 -2.53 -11.23
N TYR A 177 -22.49 -1.73 -10.52
CA TYR A 177 -21.24 -2.16 -9.91
C TYR A 177 -21.27 -2.08 -8.40
N LEU A 178 -20.58 -3.03 -7.78
CA LEU A 178 -20.40 -3.12 -6.34
C LEU A 178 -18.90 -3.09 -6.03
N LEU A 179 -18.50 -2.23 -5.10
CA LEU A 179 -17.15 -2.21 -4.57
C LEU A 179 -17.07 -3.14 -3.35
N LYS A 180 -16.25 -4.18 -3.50
CA LYS A 180 -15.82 -5.08 -2.42
C LYS A 180 -14.31 -4.95 -2.29
N PRO A 181 -13.79 -3.97 -1.56
CA PRO A 181 -12.39 -3.62 -1.60
C PRO A 181 -11.47 -4.79 -1.24
N VAL A 182 -10.56 -5.12 -2.13
CA VAL A 182 -9.45 -6.05 -1.91
C VAL A 182 -8.19 -5.21 -1.86
N ILE A 183 -7.69 -4.94 -0.65
CA ILE A 183 -6.52 -4.11 -0.39
C ILE A 183 -5.55 -4.93 0.43
N ARG A 184 -4.30 -4.96 0.02
CA ARG A 184 -3.20 -5.54 0.79
C ARG A 184 -2.36 -4.42 1.39
N VAL A 185 -1.97 -4.60 2.64
CA VAL A 185 -0.98 -3.73 3.27
C VAL A 185 0.37 -4.40 3.17
N VAL A 186 1.32 -3.70 2.60
CA VAL A 186 2.66 -4.24 2.36
C VAL A 186 3.69 -3.23 2.83
N ALA A 187 4.68 -3.68 3.64
CA ALA A 187 5.83 -2.84 3.98
C ALA A 187 6.68 -2.58 2.73
N GLN A 188 7.00 -1.33 2.42
CA GLN A 188 7.64 -0.99 1.14
C GLN A 188 9.11 -1.40 1.05
N ASN A 189 9.75 -1.65 2.15
CA ASN A 189 11.19 -1.88 2.28
C ASN A 189 11.68 -3.32 2.21
N ILE A 190 10.75 -4.32 2.01
CA ILE A 190 11.15 -5.75 1.92
C ILE A 190 10.73 -6.33 0.56
N LYS A 191 10.70 -5.51 -0.47
CA LYS A 191 10.03 -5.90 -1.69
C LYS A 191 10.93 -5.89 -2.87
N GLY A 192 10.82 -6.97 -3.59
CA GLY A 192 11.19 -7.02 -4.98
C GLY A 192 10.03 -6.60 -5.88
N GLY A 193 10.30 -6.63 -7.15
CA GLY A 193 9.32 -6.44 -8.20
C GLY A 193 9.63 -7.30 -9.40
N MET A 194 8.72 -7.31 -10.34
CA MET A 194 8.99 -7.82 -11.69
C MET A 194 8.37 -6.89 -12.72
N ARG A 195 9.02 -6.80 -13.88
CA ARG A 195 8.54 -6.05 -15.02
C ARG A 195 8.78 -6.81 -16.31
N GLY A 196 8.15 -6.36 -17.37
CA GLY A 196 8.35 -6.89 -18.70
C GLY A 196 7.43 -6.25 -19.70
N THR A 197 7.45 -6.79 -20.92
CA THR A 197 6.54 -6.40 -21.99
C THR A 197 5.82 -7.60 -22.54
N VAL A 198 4.67 -7.39 -23.15
CA VAL A 198 3.89 -8.41 -23.83
C VAL A 198 3.73 -8.04 -25.29
N ALA A 199 3.92 -9.00 -26.17
CA ALA A 199 3.71 -8.85 -27.60
C ALA A 199 2.65 -9.86 -28.09
N PRO A 200 1.66 -9.44 -28.89
CA PRO A 200 1.42 -8.05 -29.29
C PRO A 200 0.74 -7.24 -28.16
N ALA A 201 1.07 -5.97 -28.07
CA ALA A 201 0.56 -5.07 -27.02
C ALA A 201 -0.98 -4.96 -27.01
N VAL A 202 -1.64 -5.15 -28.15
CA VAL A 202 -3.11 -5.14 -28.29
C VAL A 202 -3.81 -6.23 -27.47
N ALA A 203 -3.10 -7.32 -27.13
CA ALA A 203 -3.66 -8.39 -26.29
C ALA A 203 -3.96 -7.95 -24.85
N ARG A 204 -3.33 -6.86 -24.37
CA ARG A 204 -3.55 -6.24 -23.04
C ARG A 204 -3.83 -7.27 -21.95
N PRO A 205 -2.96 -8.26 -21.71
CA PRO A 205 -3.25 -9.30 -20.77
C PRO A 205 -3.29 -8.78 -19.33
N GLN A 206 -4.13 -9.42 -18.52
CA GLN A 206 -3.93 -9.44 -17.09
C GLN A 206 -2.72 -10.31 -16.79
N VAL A 207 -1.82 -9.85 -15.94
CA VAL A 207 -0.62 -10.55 -15.50
C VAL A 207 -0.78 -10.94 -14.05
N LEU A 208 -0.75 -12.23 -13.74
CA LEU A 208 -0.83 -12.77 -12.39
C LEU A 208 0.52 -13.32 -11.98
N ALA A 209 1.05 -12.90 -10.84
CA ALA A 209 2.20 -13.52 -10.19
C ALA A 209 1.73 -14.33 -8.98
N ILE A 210 1.95 -15.63 -9.00
CA ILE A 210 1.46 -16.58 -8.00
C ILE A 210 2.65 -17.17 -7.27
N ARG A 211 2.76 -16.92 -5.96
CA ARG A 211 3.76 -17.50 -5.08
C ARG A 211 3.23 -18.80 -4.48
N SER A 212 3.59 -19.93 -5.06
CA SER A 212 3.05 -21.25 -4.70
C SER A 212 3.69 -21.89 -3.46
N SER A 213 4.71 -21.26 -2.87
CA SER A 213 5.43 -21.80 -1.70
C SER A 213 4.65 -21.74 -0.40
N ILE A 214 3.48 -21.12 -0.40
CA ILE A 214 2.59 -20.99 0.76
C ILE A 214 1.18 -21.46 0.42
N THR A 215 0.41 -21.85 1.45
CA THR A 215 -0.97 -22.27 1.30
C THR A 215 -1.86 -21.48 2.25
N PRO A 216 -2.89 -20.72 1.75
CA PRO A 216 -3.23 -20.53 0.33
C PRO A 216 -2.17 -19.72 -0.42
N ALA A 217 -2.05 -19.94 -1.74
CA ALA A 217 -1.07 -19.26 -2.57
C ALA A 217 -1.34 -17.76 -2.65
N ASP A 218 -0.30 -16.95 -2.45
CA ASP A 218 -0.39 -15.49 -2.67
C ASP A 218 -0.46 -15.20 -4.17
N THR A 219 -1.43 -14.41 -4.57
CA THR A 219 -1.61 -13.99 -5.95
C THR A 219 -1.61 -12.47 -6.06
N PHE A 220 -0.72 -11.96 -6.89
CA PHE A 220 -0.52 -10.55 -7.20
C PHE A 220 -0.90 -10.31 -8.65
N SER A 221 -1.56 -9.20 -8.98
CA SER A 221 -2.03 -8.95 -10.35
C SER A 221 -1.67 -7.55 -10.83
N THR A 222 -1.51 -7.44 -12.13
CA THR A 222 -1.41 -6.17 -12.88
C THR A 222 -1.97 -6.39 -14.28
N SER A 223 -2.07 -5.33 -15.08
CA SER A 223 -2.41 -5.45 -16.50
C SER A 223 -1.33 -4.75 -17.34
N ALA A 224 -1.09 -5.28 -18.54
CA ALA A 224 -0.22 -4.61 -19.48
C ALA A 224 -0.90 -3.32 -19.99
N ASP A 225 -0.10 -2.26 -20.14
CA ASP A 225 -0.55 -0.98 -20.67
C ASP A 225 -0.73 -1.01 -22.21
N VAL A 226 -1.02 0.14 -22.80
CA VAL A 226 -1.23 0.28 -24.25
C VAL A 226 0.03 -0.03 -25.08
N ALA A 227 1.21 0.06 -24.50
CA ALA A 227 2.49 -0.30 -25.10
C ALA A 227 2.86 -1.77 -24.85
N GLY A 228 2.04 -2.51 -24.09
CA GLY A 228 2.30 -3.88 -23.65
C GLY A 228 3.23 -3.97 -22.45
N ALA A 229 3.65 -2.87 -21.85
CA ALA A 229 4.50 -2.87 -20.67
C ALA A 229 3.68 -3.17 -19.41
N TYR A 230 4.27 -3.91 -18.47
CA TYR A 230 3.68 -4.19 -17.16
C TYR A 230 4.73 -4.16 -16.06
N GLN A 231 4.28 -3.84 -14.85
CA GLN A 231 5.11 -3.90 -13.66
C GLN A 231 4.27 -4.38 -12.47
N LEU A 232 4.81 -5.35 -11.75
CA LEU A 232 4.33 -5.79 -10.44
C LEU A 232 5.35 -5.35 -9.40
N GLY A 233 4.97 -4.45 -8.54
CA GLY A 233 5.75 -4.03 -7.38
C GLY A 233 5.29 -4.74 -6.12
N ALA A 234 5.99 -4.48 -5.02
CA ALA A 234 5.57 -4.94 -3.70
C ALA A 234 5.46 -6.47 -3.55
N LEU A 235 6.26 -7.22 -4.30
CA LEU A 235 6.29 -8.67 -4.23
C LEU A 235 7.23 -9.14 -3.10
N PRO A 236 6.77 -9.97 -2.16
CA PRO A 236 7.66 -10.67 -1.25
C PRO A 236 8.73 -11.47 -2.01
N SER A 237 9.93 -11.59 -1.48
CA SER A 237 10.95 -12.45 -2.08
C SER A 237 10.46 -13.90 -2.17
N GLY A 238 10.84 -14.59 -3.23
CA GLY A 238 10.43 -15.96 -3.46
C GLY A 238 10.39 -16.35 -4.93
N THR A 239 9.91 -17.55 -5.19
CA THR A 239 9.74 -18.06 -6.55
C THR A 239 8.26 -17.99 -6.95
N TYR A 240 8.05 -17.49 -8.15
CA TYR A 240 6.72 -17.22 -8.69
C TYR A 240 6.47 -17.99 -9.98
N ARG A 241 5.20 -18.32 -10.18
CA ARG A 241 4.61 -18.63 -11.48
C ARG A 241 3.91 -17.38 -11.98
N VAL A 242 4.21 -16.95 -13.20
CA VAL A 242 3.60 -15.76 -13.82
C VAL A 242 2.71 -16.20 -14.96
N GLU A 243 1.46 -15.78 -14.93
CA GLU A 243 0.44 -16.14 -15.90
C GLU A 243 -0.07 -14.88 -16.61
N PHE A 244 -0.26 -15.00 -17.92
CA PHE A 244 -0.69 -13.93 -18.81
C PHE A 244 -2.03 -14.33 -19.43
N PHE A 245 -3.10 -13.66 -18.98
CA PHE A 245 -4.46 -13.86 -19.48
C PHE A 245 -4.80 -12.74 -20.45
N PRO A 246 -4.92 -13.03 -21.77
CA PRO A 246 -5.35 -12.03 -22.73
C PRO A 246 -6.69 -11.43 -22.34
N SER A 247 -6.85 -10.12 -22.56
CA SER A 247 -8.12 -9.44 -22.25
C SER A 247 -9.21 -9.97 -23.18
N ALA A 248 -10.38 -10.31 -22.61
CA ALA A 248 -11.58 -10.65 -23.36
C ALA A 248 -12.13 -9.48 -24.20
N SER A 249 -11.65 -8.26 -23.93
CA SER A 249 -12.02 -7.02 -24.65
C SER A 249 -11.13 -6.74 -25.86
N ALA A 250 -10.35 -7.72 -26.34
CA ALA A 250 -9.66 -7.57 -27.62
C ALA A 250 -10.70 -7.25 -28.71
N PRO A 251 -10.40 -6.34 -29.67
CA PRO A 251 -11.33 -6.02 -30.74
C PRO A 251 -11.77 -7.29 -31.48
N ALA A 252 -13.05 -7.36 -31.83
CA ALA A 252 -13.66 -8.56 -32.45
C ALA A 252 -12.95 -9.09 -33.71
N ASN A 253 -12.09 -8.27 -34.32
CA ASN A 253 -11.32 -8.59 -35.53
C ASN A 253 -9.87 -9.01 -35.24
N GLN A 254 -9.49 -9.19 -33.97
CA GLN A 254 -8.16 -9.63 -33.59
C GLN A 254 -8.13 -11.15 -33.33
N PRO A 255 -6.98 -11.81 -33.59
CA PRO A 255 -6.85 -13.23 -33.26
C PRO A 255 -7.02 -13.47 -31.76
N SER A 256 -7.61 -14.60 -31.42
CA SER A 256 -7.72 -15.05 -30.03
C SER A 256 -6.34 -15.45 -29.53
N TYR A 257 -5.78 -14.69 -28.58
CA TYR A 257 -4.49 -15.01 -27.96
C TYR A 257 -4.67 -16.06 -26.88
N LYS A 258 -3.69 -16.94 -26.73
CA LYS A 258 -3.69 -17.99 -25.70
C LYS A 258 -3.08 -17.52 -24.41
N HIS A 259 -3.58 -18.07 -23.30
CA HIS A 259 -2.97 -17.97 -22.00
C HIS A 259 -1.52 -18.51 -22.02
N VAL A 260 -0.59 -17.74 -21.44
CA VAL A 260 0.83 -18.11 -21.35
C VAL A 260 1.23 -18.17 -19.88
N VAL A 261 2.06 -19.17 -19.53
CA VAL A 261 2.57 -19.38 -18.17
C VAL A 261 4.10 -19.39 -18.21
N ARG A 262 4.71 -18.64 -17.29
CA ARG A 262 6.16 -18.70 -17.03
C ARG A 262 6.37 -19.11 -15.58
N THR A 263 7.25 -20.08 -15.35
CA THR A 263 7.54 -20.64 -14.02
C THR A 263 8.98 -20.35 -13.61
N GLY A 264 9.28 -20.50 -12.31
CA GLY A 264 10.64 -20.35 -11.79
C GLY A 264 11.15 -18.92 -11.76
N ILE A 265 10.25 -17.93 -11.75
CA ILE A 265 10.65 -16.52 -11.69
C ILE A 265 11.02 -16.15 -10.25
N THR A 266 12.27 -15.84 -10.01
CA THR A 266 12.77 -15.46 -8.69
C THR A 266 12.65 -13.95 -8.50
N VAL A 267 12.03 -13.55 -7.38
CA VAL A 267 11.99 -12.19 -6.89
C VAL A 267 12.87 -12.06 -5.66
N THR A 268 13.76 -11.09 -5.67
CA THR A 268 14.65 -10.76 -4.55
C THR A 268 14.27 -9.39 -3.99
N ASN A 269 14.40 -9.22 -2.67
CA ASN A 269 14.14 -7.92 -2.03
C ASN A 269 14.97 -6.81 -2.68
N ASP A 270 14.40 -5.63 -2.78
CA ASP A 270 15.01 -4.41 -3.32
C ASP A 270 15.48 -4.50 -4.79
N GLN A 271 15.03 -5.54 -5.51
CA GLN A 271 15.36 -5.74 -6.92
C GLN A 271 14.12 -5.88 -7.79
N VAL A 272 14.20 -5.39 -9.02
CA VAL A 272 13.18 -5.59 -10.04
C VAL A 272 13.68 -6.64 -11.04
N THR A 273 13.07 -7.82 -11.04
CA THR A 273 13.34 -8.89 -11.99
C THR A 273 12.73 -8.52 -13.34
N ASP A 274 13.58 -8.37 -14.37
CA ASP A 274 13.12 -8.09 -15.73
C ASP A 274 12.83 -9.41 -16.46
N LEU A 275 11.59 -9.59 -16.87
CA LEU A 275 11.17 -10.79 -17.61
C LEU A 275 11.35 -10.67 -19.12
N GLY A 276 11.76 -9.48 -19.61
CA GLY A 276 11.84 -9.21 -21.04
C GLY A 276 10.46 -9.29 -21.72
N THR A 277 10.44 -9.64 -23.00
CA THR A 277 9.20 -9.74 -23.77
C THR A 277 8.59 -11.13 -23.69
N THR A 278 7.29 -11.20 -23.37
CA THR A 278 6.47 -12.41 -23.41
C THR A 278 5.57 -12.35 -24.64
N SER A 279 5.72 -13.33 -25.55
CA SER A 279 4.87 -13.41 -26.75
C SER A 279 3.61 -14.23 -26.47
N LEU A 280 2.46 -13.66 -26.78
CA LEU A 280 1.16 -14.34 -26.79
C LEU A 280 0.86 -14.81 -28.21
N GLN A 281 0.40 -16.04 -28.35
CA GLN A 281 0.09 -16.69 -29.65
C GLN A 281 -1.38 -17.09 -29.72
#